data_3781f80c2628561decf294e473616c3a
#
_entry.id   3781f80c2628561decf294e473616c3a
#
_cell.length_a   1.000
_cell.length_b   1.000
_cell.length_c   1.000
_cell.angle_alpha   90.00
_cell.angle_beta   90.00
_cell.angle_gamma   90.00
#
_symmetry.space_group_name_H-M   'P 1'
#
loop_
_entity.id
_entity.type
_entity.pdbx_description
1 polymer ?
#
loop_
_entity_poly.entity_id
_entity_poly.type
_entity_poly.pdbx_seq_one_letter_code
_entity_poly.pdbx_strand_id
1 'polypeptide(L)'
;MNAVILGYGVVGKGIEILANSLEDINIKYVYVRKEKENLPYFSNNEDMVIQDDIDIVFECLNGLEPANTLIQKALKKGKHVISSNKAVVATYLDTYLELEREYGGSIQIEACVAGGIPFIDALLKLKRLEPLQGYEGIFNGTSNYILDSMQKNNLDFEDVLKEAQEKGYAEKDPSNDIDGVDVYYKTKISNSLAFNTPIVDIPYYAGIRTIKMLDIKFIKMNNKVLRHL
;
A
#
# COMPACT_ATOMS: atom_id res chain seq x y z
N MET A 1 14.61 -5.04 19.73
CA MET A 1 13.51 -5.86 19.18
C MET A 1 14.02 -6.67 18.01
N ASN A 2 13.63 -7.93 17.92
CA ASN A 2 13.98 -8.80 16.78
C ASN A 2 12.88 -8.74 15.71
N ALA A 3 13.28 -8.64 14.47
CA ALA A 3 12.35 -8.47 13.36
C ALA A 3 12.61 -9.46 12.20
N VAL A 4 11.53 -9.74 11.47
CA VAL A 4 11.55 -10.47 10.19
C VAL A 4 11.05 -9.54 9.09
N ILE A 5 11.68 -9.61 7.92
CA ILE A 5 11.21 -8.93 6.71
C ILE A 5 10.62 -9.99 5.77
N LEU A 6 9.36 -9.85 5.40
CA LEU A 6 8.68 -10.69 4.41
C LEU A 6 8.72 -9.98 3.04
N GLY A 7 9.56 -10.48 2.15
CA GLY A 7 9.79 -9.89 0.83
C GLY A 7 11.02 -8.97 0.78
N TYR A 8 11.84 -9.15 -0.25
CA TYR A 8 13.10 -8.41 -0.40
C TYR A 8 13.18 -7.67 -1.75
N GLY A 9 12.12 -6.89 -2.01
CA GLY A 9 12.04 -5.90 -3.09
C GLY A 9 12.61 -4.53 -2.67
N VAL A 10 12.16 -3.47 -3.31
CA VAL A 10 12.58 -2.08 -2.99
C VAL A 10 12.27 -1.74 -1.53
N VAL A 11 11.04 -2.02 -1.08
CA VAL A 11 10.60 -1.71 0.29
C VAL A 11 11.38 -2.53 1.32
N GLY A 12 11.48 -3.84 1.15
CA GLY A 12 12.19 -4.72 2.11
C GLY A 12 13.67 -4.36 2.25
N LYS A 13 14.35 -4.01 1.14
CA LYS A 13 15.73 -3.51 1.18
C LYS A 13 15.84 -2.18 1.90
N GLY A 14 14.88 -1.27 1.69
CA GLY A 14 14.82 0.00 2.40
C GLY A 14 14.66 -0.18 3.90
N ILE A 15 13.80 -1.10 4.33
CA ILE A 15 13.60 -1.45 5.73
C ILE A 15 14.90 -1.98 6.35
N GLU A 16 15.59 -2.91 5.68
CA GLU A 16 16.86 -3.44 6.18
C GLU A 16 17.91 -2.33 6.36
N ILE A 17 18.05 -1.43 5.37
CA ILE A 17 19.01 -0.29 5.47
C ILE A 17 18.67 0.59 6.67
N LEU A 18 17.40 0.92 6.87
CA LEU A 18 16.96 1.75 7.99
C LEU A 18 17.14 1.01 9.33
N ALA A 19 16.74 -0.25 9.42
CA ALA A 19 16.88 -1.06 10.63
C ALA A 19 18.35 -1.17 11.06
N ASN A 20 19.27 -1.36 10.12
CA ASN A 20 20.71 -1.40 10.40
C ASN A 20 21.28 -0.06 10.91
N SER A 21 20.57 1.05 10.73
CA SER A 21 20.94 2.35 11.31
C SER A 21 20.37 2.59 12.71
N LEU A 22 19.51 1.69 13.20
CA LEU A 22 18.87 1.77 14.50
C LEU A 22 19.45 0.72 15.46
N GLU A 23 19.79 1.13 16.68
CA GLU A 23 20.35 0.21 17.69
C GLU A 23 19.29 -0.77 18.26
N ASP A 24 18.02 -0.40 18.17
CA ASP A 24 16.92 -1.13 18.82
C ASP A 24 16.24 -2.19 17.94
N ILE A 25 16.58 -2.27 16.65
CA ILE A 25 15.97 -3.23 15.72
C ILE A 25 17.04 -4.15 15.14
N ASN A 26 16.86 -5.45 15.31
CA ASN A 26 17.73 -6.48 14.78
C ASN A 26 16.97 -7.34 13.78
N ILE A 27 17.35 -7.33 12.50
CA ILE A 27 16.76 -8.19 11.47
C ILE A 27 17.34 -9.60 11.61
N LYS A 28 16.52 -10.52 12.09
CA LYS A 28 16.88 -11.93 12.28
C LYS A 28 16.80 -12.72 10.99
N TYR A 29 15.73 -12.49 10.22
CA TYR A 29 15.43 -13.27 9.02
C TYR A 29 14.80 -12.40 7.94
N VAL A 30 15.04 -12.79 6.68
CA VAL A 30 14.37 -12.24 5.50
C VAL A 30 13.71 -13.40 4.75
N TYR A 31 12.39 -13.37 4.67
CA TYR A 31 11.62 -14.35 3.91
C TYR A 31 11.61 -13.99 2.43
N VAL A 32 11.93 -14.96 1.59
CA VAL A 32 11.89 -14.83 0.12
C VAL A 32 11.21 -16.06 -0.49
N ARG A 33 10.38 -15.87 -1.51
CA ARG A 33 9.64 -16.98 -2.17
C ARG A 33 10.55 -17.99 -2.90
N LYS A 34 11.76 -17.58 -3.29
CA LYS A 34 12.79 -18.43 -3.88
C LYS A 34 14.05 -18.23 -3.09
N GLU A 35 14.75 -19.30 -2.79
CA GLU A 35 16.06 -19.22 -2.15
C GLU A 35 16.95 -18.28 -2.97
N LYS A 36 17.24 -17.13 -2.39
CA LYS A 36 18.31 -16.28 -2.87
C LYS A 36 19.55 -16.79 -2.16
N GLU A 37 20.34 -17.53 -2.90
CA GLU A 37 21.59 -18.12 -2.45
C GLU A 37 22.48 -17.07 -1.79
N ASN A 38 23.16 -17.48 -0.75
CA ASN A 38 24.33 -16.89 -0.10
C ASN A 38 24.14 -15.86 1.04
N LEU A 39 22.96 -15.65 1.57
CA LEU A 39 22.84 -14.88 2.82
C LEU A 39 22.26 -15.76 3.93
N PRO A 40 22.95 -15.94 5.06
CA PRO A 40 22.58 -16.93 6.09
C PRO A 40 21.23 -16.66 6.79
N TYR A 41 20.71 -15.45 6.67
CA TYR A 41 19.41 -15.04 7.24
C TYR A 41 18.26 -14.99 6.22
N PHE A 42 18.52 -15.40 4.95
CA PHE A 42 17.47 -15.54 3.93
C PHE A 42 16.85 -16.95 3.99
N SER A 43 15.54 -17.03 3.97
CA SER A 43 14.82 -18.29 4.05
C SER A 43 13.46 -18.22 3.36
N ASN A 44 12.97 -19.39 2.94
CA ASN A 44 11.59 -19.61 2.49
C ASN A 44 10.75 -20.35 3.55
N ASN A 45 11.26 -20.54 4.76
CA ASN A 45 10.54 -21.18 5.84
C ASN A 45 9.54 -20.22 6.48
N GLU A 46 8.25 -20.50 6.30
CA GLU A 46 7.16 -19.69 6.84
C GLU A 46 7.11 -19.67 8.38
N ASP A 47 7.62 -20.69 9.04
CA ASP A 47 7.55 -20.78 10.51
C ASP A 47 8.55 -19.84 11.21
N MET A 48 9.43 -19.16 10.47
CA MET A 48 10.31 -18.15 11.03
C MET A 48 9.57 -16.96 11.61
N VAL A 49 8.41 -16.59 11.04
CA VAL A 49 7.62 -15.45 11.52
C VAL A 49 6.99 -15.67 12.89
N ILE A 50 6.86 -16.92 13.31
CA ILE A 50 6.18 -17.30 14.55
C ILE A 50 7.14 -17.73 15.67
N GLN A 51 8.47 -17.64 15.46
CA GLN A 51 9.44 -17.95 16.51
C GLN A 51 9.25 -17.03 17.71
N ASP A 52 9.44 -17.57 18.90
CA ASP A 52 9.14 -16.86 20.15
C ASP A 52 10.00 -15.60 20.34
N ASP A 53 11.21 -15.58 19.78
CA ASP A 53 12.15 -14.49 19.85
C ASP A 53 11.93 -13.38 18.79
N ILE A 54 10.88 -13.47 17.97
CA ILE A 54 10.49 -12.42 17.00
C ILE A 54 9.44 -11.51 17.62
N ASP A 55 9.66 -10.21 17.56
CA ASP A 55 8.76 -9.18 18.05
C ASP A 55 7.96 -8.54 16.91
N ILE A 56 8.63 -8.25 15.77
CA ILE A 56 8.08 -7.45 14.68
C ILE A 56 8.19 -8.22 13.35
N VAL A 57 7.13 -8.12 12.54
CA VAL A 57 7.09 -8.64 11.16
C VAL A 57 6.82 -7.51 10.18
N PHE A 58 7.81 -7.16 9.35
CA PHE A 58 7.65 -6.23 8.23
C PHE A 58 7.17 -6.98 7.00
N GLU A 59 5.94 -6.76 6.57
CA GLU A 59 5.35 -7.43 5.42
C GLU A 59 5.40 -6.53 4.17
N CYS A 60 6.15 -6.97 3.16
CA CYS A 60 6.43 -6.26 1.91
C CYS A 60 6.28 -7.18 0.68
N LEU A 61 5.48 -8.24 0.79
CA LEU A 61 5.20 -9.16 -0.31
C LEU A 61 4.21 -8.54 -1.30
N ASN A 62 4.15 -9.11 -2.49
CA ASN A 62 3.13 -8.79 -3.48
C ASN A 62 2.05 -9.88 -3.54
N GLY A 63 0.80 -9.46 -3.75
CA GLY A 63 -0.35 -10.35 -3.85
C GLY A 63 -0.90 -10.78 -2.49
N LEU A 64 -1.89 -11.67 -2.51
CA LEU A 64 -2.62 -12.06 -1.31
C LEU A 64 -1.92 -13.16 -0.53
N GLU A 65 -1.36 -14.16 -1.23
CA GLU A 65 -0.67 -15.28 -0.60
C GLU A 65 0.82 -15.31 -1.02
N PRO A 66 1.71 -15.69 -0.12
CA PRO A 66 1.52 -16.16 1.26
C PRO A 66 1.38 -15.04 2.30
N ALA A 67 1.26 -13.76 1.89
CA ALA A 67 1.21 -12.61 2.79
C ALA A 67 0.11 -12.75 3.85
N ASN A 68 -1.13 -13.06 3.44
CA ASN A 68 -2.25 -13.25 4.35
C ASN A 68 -1.99 -14.36 5.39
N THR A 69 -1.52 -15.52 4.94
CA THR A 69 -1.19 -16.64 5.84
C THR A 69 -0.14 -16.24 6.87
N LEU A 70 0.93 -15.54 6.45
CA LEU A 70 2.03 -15.13 7.33
C LEU A 70 1.61 -14.03 8.31
N ILE A 71 0.83 -13.04 7.87
CA ILE A 71 0.25 -12.01 8.74
C ILE A 71 -0.62 -12.65 9.83
N GLN A 72 -1.52 -13.56 9.45
CA GLN A 72 -2.39 -14.21 10.43
C GLN A 72 -1.59 -15.08 11.42
N LYS A 73 -0.58 -15.84 10.94
CA LYS A 73 0.31 -16.62 11.81
C LYS A 73 0.99 -15.69 12.85
N ALA A 74 1.52 -14.55 12.42
CA ALA A 74 2.19 -13.59 13.28
C ALA A 74 1.23 -12.99 14.33
N LEU A 75 0.05 -12.49 13.89
CA LEU A 75 -0.94 -11.88 14.77
C LEU A 75 -1.46 -12.89 15.82
N LYS A 76 -1.73 -14.15 15.45
CA LYS A 76 -2.12 -15.22 16.39
C LYS A 76 -1.06 -15.55 17.43
N LYS A 77 0.17 -15.13 17.23
CA LYS A 77 1.28 -15.24 18.18
C LYS A 77 1.53 -13.92 18.95
N GLY A 78 0.61 -12.96 18.85
CA GLY A 78 0.74 -11.66 19.51
C GLY A 78 1.88 -10.79 18.98
N LYS A 79 2.36 -11.05 17.76
CA LYS A 79 3.44 -10.26 17.14
C LYS A 79 2.91 -8.94 16.59
N HIS A 80 3.81 -7.98 16.43
CA HIS A 80 3.51 -6.71 15.77
C HIS A 80 3.80 -6.82 14.28
N VAL A 81 2.80 -6.55 13.44
CA VAL A 81 2.91 -6.61 11.98
C VAL A 81 2.86 -5.20 11.40
N ILE A 82 3.77 -4.88 10.49
CA ILE A 82 3.77 -3.63 9.71
C ILE A 82 3.70 -4.02 8.24
N SER A 83 2.58 -3.72 7.57
CA SER A 83 2.36 -4.11 6.17
C SER A 83 2.34 -2.91 5.24
N SER A 84 2.99 -3.06 4.08
CA SER A 84 2.89 -2.15 2.92
C SER A 84 2.05 -2.73 1.78
N ASN A 85 1.48 -3.92 1.95
CA ASN A 85 0.72 -4.64 0.94
C ASN A 85 -0.77 -4.24 0.97
N LYS A 86 -1.09 -3.18 0.26
CA LYS A 86 -2.47 -2.66 0.20
C LYS A 86 -3.50 -3.68 -0.27
N ALA A 87 -3.14 -4.61 -1.17
CA ALA A 87 -4.08 -5.61 -1.67
C ALA A 87 -4.53 -6.59 -0.58
N VAL A 88 -3.58 -7.12 0.22
CA VAL A 88 -3.90 -8.02 1.32
C VAL A 88 -4.65 -7.31 2.44
N VAL A 89 -4.26 -6.08 2.76
CA VAL A 89 -4.95 -5.27 3.78
C VAL A 89 -6.37 -4.91 3.34
N ALA A 90 -6.57 -4.46 2.09
CA ALA A 90 -7.89 -4.16 1.55
C ALA A 90 -8.82 -5.38 1.44
N THR A 91 -8.30 -6.59 1.58
CA THR A 91 -9.06 -7.83 1.53
C THR A 91 -9.36 -8.38 2.93
N TYR A 92 -8.43 -8.28 3.86
CA TYR A 92 -8.48 -9.01 5.14
C TYR A 92 -8.36 -8.13 6.38
N LEU A 93 -8.48 -6.79 6.27
CA LEU A 93 -8.28 -5.87 7.40
C LEU A 93 -9.16 -6.22 8.60
N ASP A 94 -10.43 -6.53 8.38
CA ASP A 94 -11.35 -6.88 9.47
C ASP A 94 -10.84 -8.10 10.26
N THR A 95 -10.40 -9.13 9.55
CA THR A 95 -9.79 -10.33 10.16
C THR A 95 -8.54 -9.97 10.97
N TYR A 96 -7.70 -9.07 10.45
CA TYR A 96 -6.47 -8.67 11.15
C TYR A 96 -6.77 -7.87 12.42
N LEU A 97 -7.76 -6.98 12.37
CA LEU A 97 -8.20 -6.22 13.55
C LEU A 97 -8.88 -7.11 14.61
N GLU A 98 -9.55 -8.18 14.20
CA GLU A 98 -10.06 -9.19 15.11
C GLU A 98 -8.93 -9.96 15.80
N LEU A 99 -7.95 -10.43 15.03
CA LEU A 99 -6.78 -11.14 15.58
C LEU A 99 -5.94 -10.23 16.51
N GLU A 100 -5.77 -8.96 16.17
CA GLU A 100 -5.11 -7.99 17.04
C GLU A 100 -5.81 -7.91 18.42
N ARG A 101 -7.15 -7.81 18.43
CA ARG A 101 -7.93 -7.75 19.66
C ARG A 101 -7.89 -9.05 20.48
N GLU A 102 -7.87 -10.19 19.79
CA GLU A 102 -7.90 -11.50 20.42
C GLU A 102 -6.54 -11.91 21.01
N TYR A 103 -5.44 -11.64 20.30
CA TYR A 103 -4.11 -12.16 20.65
C TYR A 103 -3.13 -11.10 21.17
N GLY A 104 -3.52 -9.81 21.21
CA GLY A 104 -2.72 -8.75 21.83
C GLY A 104 -1.52 -8.26 21.03
N GLY A 105 -1.39 -8.64 19.76
CA GLY A 105 -0.43 -8.06 18.83
C GLY A 105 -0.91 -6.71 18.27
N SER A 106 -0.36 -6.30 17.13
CA SER A 106 -0.89 -5.13 16.39
C SER A 106 -0.66 -5.25 14.90
N ILE A 107 -1.51 -4.60 14.11
CA ILE A 107 -1.25 -4.38 12.68
C ILE A 107 -1.15 -2.90 12.35
N GLN A 108 -0.03 -2.48 11.77
CA GLN A 108 0.22 -1.12 11.29
C GLN A 108 0.23 -1.11 9.76
N ILE A 109 -0.54 -0.21 9.16
CA ILE A 109 -0.83 -0.20 7.73
C ILE A 109 -0.66 1.17 7.08
N GLU A 110 0.02 2.11 7.74
CA GLU A 110 0.27 3.46 7.24
C GLU A 110 0.87 3.46 5.82
N ALA A 111 1.81 2.56 5.56
CA ALA A 111 2.46 2.44 4.27
C ALA A 111 1.55 1.94 3.12
N CYS A 112 0.32 1.48 3.42
CA CYS A 112 -0.64 1.03 2.40
C CYS A 112 -1.34 2.19 1.69
N VAL A 113 -1.44 3.38 2.34
CA VAL A 113 -2.16 4.54 1.80
C VAL A 113 -1.28 5.79 1.89
N ALA A 114 -1.18 6.54 0.79
CA ALA A 114 -0.43 7.80 0.70
C ALA A 114 1.11 7.69 0.93
N GLY A 115 1.67 6.48 0.95
CA GLY A 115 3.12 6.25 1.05
C GLY A 115 3.73 6.85 2.31
N GLY A 116 4.64 7.84 2.16
CA GLY A 116 5.31 8.50 3.29
C GLY A 116 4.52 9.63 3.95
N ILE A 117 3.28 9.90 3.51
CA ILE A 117 2.40 10.89 4.14
C ILE A 117 1.59 10.21 5.26
N PRO A 118 1.60 10.71 6.50
CA PRO A 118 0.89 10.09 7.62
C PRO A 118 -0.63 10.32 7.53
N PHE A 119 -1.25 9.73 6.52
CA PHE A 119 -2.67 9.92 6.21
C PHE A 119 -3.59 9.13 7.15
N ILE A 120 -3.31 7.85 7.36
CA ILE A 120 -4.13 6.98 8.23
C ILE A 120 -4.04 7.47 9.68
N ASP A 121 -2.83 7.78 10.15
CA ASP A 121 -2.63 8.31 11.50
C ASP A 121 -3.39 9.62 11.71
N ALA A 122 -3.32 10.55 10.75
CA ALA A 122 -4.08 11.81 10.81
C ALA A 122 -5.59 11.57 10.80
N LEU A 123 -6.08 10.68 9.93
CA LEU A 123 -7.49 10.32 9.83
C LEU A 123 -8.01 9.71 11.15
N LEU A 124 -7.27 8.79 11.75
CA LEU A 124 -7.64 8.16 13.01
C LEU A 124 -7.59 9.15 14.19
N LYS A 125 -6.65 10.09 14.21
CA LYS A 125 -6.59 11.16 15.20
C LYS A 125 -7.79 12.10 15.12
N LEU A 126 -8.12 12.59 13.91
CA LEU A 126 -9.28 13.45 13.69
C LEU A 126 -10.59 12.77 14.08
N LYS A 127 -10.76 11.51 13.70
CA LYS A 127 -11.94 10.73 14.04
C LYS A 127 -12.21 10.59 15.55
N ARG A 128 -11.16 10.69 16.40
CA ARG A 128 -11.32 10.68 17.85
C ARG A 128 -11.90 11.99 18.40
N LEU A 129 -11.78 13.08 17.66
CA LEU A 129 -12.26 14.40 18.06
C LEU A 129 -13.72 14.61 17.67
N GLU A 130 -14.08 14.19 16.44
CA GLU A 130 -15.43 14.34 15.90
C GLU A 130 -15.70 13.32 14.77
N PRO A 131 -16.96 12.99 14.50
CA PRO A 131 -17.32 12.11 13.40
C PRO A 131 -16.86 12.71 12.05
N LEU A 132 -16.11 11.93 11.28
CA LEU A 132 -15.69 12.32 9.94
C LEU A 132 -16.89 12.28 9.00
N GLN A 133 -17.06 13.34 8.19
CA GLN A 133 -18.10 13.42 7.18
C GLN A 133 -17.62 12.94 5.80
N GLY A 134 -16.31 12.98 5.55
CA GLY A 134 -15.69 12.55 4.33
C GLY A 134 -14.21 12.88 4.29
N TYR A 135 -13.55 12.40 3.28
CA TYR A 135 -12.19 12.77 2.93
C TYR A 135 -12.06 12.78 1.41
N GLU A 136 -11.14 13.56 0.90
CA GLU A 136 -10.77 13.56 -0.51
C GLU A 136 -9.26 13.74 -0.65
N GLY A 137 -8.69 13.25 -1.74
CA GLY A 137 -7.27 13.39 -2.00
C GLY A 137 -6.84 12.75 -3.31
N ILE A 138 -5.63 13.07 -3.75
CA ILE A 138 -4.97 12.42 -4.87
C ILE A 138 -4.02 11.37 -4.31
N PHE A 139 -4.39 10.09 -4.39
CA PHE A 139 -3.67 8.99 -3.78
C PHE A 139 -2.79 8.19 -4.74
N ASN A 140 -2.78 8.55 -6.04
CA ASN A 140 -1.94 7.87 -7.04
C ASN A 140 -1.10 8.89 -7.82
N GLY A 141 0.22 8.80 -7.69
CA GLY A 141 1.17 9.72 -8.34
C GLY A 141 1.23 9.55 -9.85
N THR A 142 1.18 8.30 -10.34
CA THR A 142 1.25 7.97 -11.77
C THR A 142 0.07 8.56 -12.54
N SER A 143 -1.15 8.29 -12.09
CA SER A 143 -2.35 8.81 -12.74
C SER A 143 -2.44 10.34 -12.65
N ASN A 144 -2.03 10.93 -11.52
CA ASN A 144 -1.98 12.38 -11.38
C ASN A 144 -0.97 13.01 -12.34
N TYR A 145 0.25 12.44 -12.46
CA TYR A 145 1.25 12.90 -13.41
C TYR A 145 0.73 12.87 -14.85
N ILE A 146 0.10 11.75 -15.25
CA ILE A 146 -0.44 11.59 -16.60
C ILE A 146 -1.50 12.65 -16.89
N LEU A 147 -2.51 12.78 -16.03
CA LEU A 147 -3.59 13.76 -16.24
C LEU A 147 -3.10 15.21 -16.23
N ASP A 148 -2.20 15.55 -15.34
CA ASP A 148 -1.61 16.89 -15.26
C ASP A 148 -0.79 17.21 -16.51
N SER A 149 0.04 16.27 -17.00
CA SER A 149 0.83 16.43 -18.21
C SER A 149 -0.03 16.53 -19.46
N MET A 150 -1.07 15.70 -19.61
CA MET A 150 -2.05 15.82 -20.70
C MET A 150 -2.69 17.21 -20.71
N GLN A 151 -3.09 17.70 -19.54
CA GLN A 151 -3.73 19.01 -19.42
C GLN A 151 -2.79 20.18 -19.69
N LYS A 152 -1.56 20.14 -19.21
CA LYS A 152 -0.58 21.22 -19.38
C LYS A 152 -0.01 21.29 -20.80
N ASN A 153 0.35 20.14 -21.33
CA ASN A 153 1.12 20.04 -22.58
C ASN A 153 0.25 19.76 -23.82
N ASN A 154 -1.05 19.50 -23.63
CA ASN A 154 -1.99 19.08 -24.68
C ASN A 154 -1.53 17.85 -25.44
N LEU A 155 -0.98 16.85 -24.72
CA LEU A 155 -0.50 15.57 -25.25
C LEU A 155 -1.54 14.47 -25.06
N ASP A 156 -1.56 13.49 -25.94
CA ASP A 156 -2.41 12.32 -25.83
C ASP A 156 -1.93 11.38 -24.73
N PHE A 157 -2.84 10.53 -24.24
CA PHE A 157 -2.59 9.61 -23.12
C PHE A 157 -1.37 8.71 -23.34
N GLU A 158 -1.27 8.11 -24.52
CA GLU A 158 -0.18 7.16 -24.85
C GLU A 158 1.20 7.83 -24.85
N ASP A 159 1.29 9.05 -25.38
CA ASP A 159 2.55 9.82 -25.39
C ASP A 159 3.00 10.15 -23.96
N VAL A 160 2.05 10.60 -23.12
CA VAL A 160 2.34 10.93 -21.72
C VAL A 160 2.66 9.69 -20.90
N LEU A 161 1.97 8.57 -21.15
CA LEU A 161 2.27 7.31 -20.47
C LEU A 161 3.70 6.85 -20.77
N LYS A 162 4.11 6.91 -22.03
CA LYS A 162 5.48 6.58 -22.43
C LYS A 162 6.50 7.48 -21.74
N GLU A 163 6.24 8.79 -21.71
CA GLU A 163 7.09 9.75 -21.00
C GLU A 163 7.17 9.44 -19.50
N ALA A 164 6.04 9.09 -18.88
CA ALA A 164 5.98 8.70 -17.47
C ALA A 164 6.82 7.45 -17.17
N GLN A 165 6.81 6.46 -18.09
CA GLN A 165 7.64 5.26 -17.98
C GLN A 165 9.14 5.57 -18.14
N GLU A 166 9.51 6.40 -19.11
CA GLU A 166 10.89 6.82 -19.33
C GLU A 166 11.46 7.60 -18.13
N LYS A 167 10.61 8.39 -17.45
CA LYS A 167 10.98 9.15 -16.23
C LYS A 167 10.87 8.36 -14.94
N GLY A 168 10.37 7.13 -14.97
CA GLY A 168 10.20 6.28 -13.79
C GLY A 168 8.97 6.60 -12.93
N TYR A 169 8.01 7.41 -13.42
CA TYR A 169 6.74 7.67 -12.75
C TYR A 169 5.71 6.55 -12.97
N ALA A 170 5.86 5.78 -14.04
CA ALA A 170 5.04 4.60 -14.32
C ALA A 170 5.94 3.37 -14.50
N GLU A 171 5.49 2.24 -13.98
CA GLU A 171 6.14 0.95 -14.20
C GLU A 171 5.91 0.46 -15.64
N LYS A 172 6.64 -0.60 -16.04
CA LYS A 172 6.48 -1.21 -17.36
C LYS A 172 5.05 -1.73 -17.59
N ASP A 173 4.42 -2.28 -16.55
CA ASP A 173 2.99 -2.59 -16.52
C ASP A 173 2.29 -1.68 -15.52
N PRO A 174 1.73 -0.53 -15.95
CA PRO A 174 1.12 0.45 -15.09
C PRO A 174 -0.37 0.17 -14.80
N SER A 175 -0.89 -1.01 -15.16
CA SER A 175 -2.33 -1.32 -15.16
C SER A 175 -2.99 -1.04 -13.80
N ASN A 176 -2.34 -1.34 -12.69
CA ASN A 176 -2.88 -1.05 -11.36
C ASN A 176 -3.16 0.44 -11.15
N ASP A 177 -2.31 1.32 -11.69
CA ASP A 177 -2.45 2.75 -11.54
C ASP A 177 -3.49 3.32 -12.52
N ILE A 178 -3.36 2.96 -13.80
CA ILE A 178 -4.19 3.58 -14.85
C ILE A 178 -5.58 2.98 -14.99
N ASP A 179 -5.83 1.77 -14.45
CA ASP A 179 -7.15 1.15 -14.38
C ASP A 179 -7.87 1.42 -13.03
N GLY A 180 -7.23 2.17 -12.11
CA GLY A 180 -7.84 2.59 -10.85
C GLY A 180 -7.79 1.57 -9.72
N VAL A 181 -7.12 0.43 -9.89
CA VAL A 181 -7.04 -0.64 -8.88
C VAL A 181 -6.29 -0.18 -7.62
N ASP A 182 -5.24 0.61 -7.79
CA ASP A 182 -4.49 1.19 -6.66
C ASP A 182 -5.37 2.09 -5.80
N VAL A 183 -6.12 3.00 -6.42
CA VAL A 183 -7.05 3.90 -5.74
C VAL A 183 -8.20 3.11 -5.09
N TYR A 184 -8.71 2.09 -5.77
CA TYR A 184 -9.74 1.20 -5.23
C TYR A 184 -9.32 0.56 -3.88
N TYR A 185 -8.13 -0.04 -3.80
CA TYR A 185 -7.64 -0.61 -2.54
C TYR A 185 -7.44 0.45 -1.45
N LYS A 186 -6.85 1.58 -1.79
CA LYS A 186 -6.63 2.68 -0.83
C LYS A 186 -7.94 3.22 -0.28
N THR A 187 -8.96 3.38 -1.14
CA THR A 187 -10.28 3.83 -0.73
C THR A 187 -10.98 2.81 0.15
N LYS A 188 -10.90 1.50 -0.15
CA LYS A 188 -11.46 0.45 0.72
C LYS A 188 -10.89 0.54 2.14
N ILE A 189 -9.57 0.61 2.26
CA ILE A 189 -8.87 0.72 3.56
C ILE A 189 -9.32 1.99 4.29
N SER A 190 -9.26 3.12 3.60
CA SER A 190 -9.59 4.43 4.20
C SER A 190 -11.04 4.52 4.64
N ASN A 191 -11.99 4.00 3.86
CA ASN A 191 -13.41 3.97 4.21
C ASN A 191 -13.66 3.13 5.47
N SER A 192 -13.10 1.93 5.53
CA SER A 192 -13.25 1.07 6.70
C SER A 192 -12.76 1.78 7.97
N LEU A 193 -11.59 2.40 7.92
CA LEU A 193 -11.00 3.11 9.06
C LEU A 193 -11.74 4.41 9.40
N ALA A 194 -12.12 5.21 8.39
CA ALA A 194 -12.79 6.49 8.58
C ALA A 194 -14.16 6.33 9.22
N PHE A 195 -14.93 5.38 8.73
CA PHE A 195 -16.37 5.26 9.04
C PHE A 195 -16.72 4.07 9.94
N ASN A 196 -15.73 3.33 10.46
CA ASN A 196 -15.93 2.09 11.24
C ASN A 196 -16.85 1.08 10.53
N THR A 197 -16.67 0.94 9.23
CA THR A 197 -17.42 -0.02 8.43
C THR A 197 -16.56 -1.24 8.11
N PRO A 198 -17.13 -2.43 7.96
CA PRO A 198 -16.39 -3.57 7.44
C PRO A 198 -15.75 -3.24 6.08
N ILE A 199 -14.69 -3.97 5.74
CA ILE A 199 -14.14 -3.93 4.38
C ILE A 199 -15.18 -4.44 3.39
N VAL A 200 -15.70 -3.54 2.54
CA VAL A 200 -16.70 -3.87 1.52
C VAL A 200 -16.22 -3.38 0.15
N ASP A 201 -16.79 -3.96 -0.90
CA ASP A 201 -16.50 -3.50 -2.25
C ASP A 201 -17.09 -2.12 -2.50
N ILE A 202 -16.30 -1.28 -3.17
CA ILE A 202 -16.72 0.06 -3.56
C ILE A 202 -17.60 -0.09 -4.79
N PRO A 203 -18.82 0.48 -4.80
CA PRO A 203 -19.78 0.27 -5.88
C PRO A 203 -19.32 0.84 -7.23
N TYR A 204 -18.44 1.80 -7.20
CA TYR A 204 -17.89 2.44 -8.41
C TYR A 204 -16.47 2.91 -8.20
N TYR A 205 -15.60 2.61 -9.14
CA TYR A 205 -14.30 3.23 -9.33
C TYR A 205 -13.98 3.27 -10.83
N ALA A 206 -13.13 4.17 -11.25
CA ALA A 206 -12.74 4.30 -12.65
C ALA A 206 -11.26 4.57 -12.77
N GLY A 207 -10.64 3.99 -13.80
CA GLY A 207 -9.29 4.33 -14.22
C GLY A 207 -9.26 5.50 -15.19
N ILE A 208 -8.05 5.85 -15.62
CA ILE A 208 -7.81 6.97 -16.53
C ILE A 208 -7.48 6.51 -17.98
N ARG A 209 -7.34 5.21 -18.20
CA ARG A 209 -6.90 4.62 -19.50
C ARG A 209 -7.73 5.08 -20.70
N THR A 210 -9.01 5.34 -20.51
CA THR A 210 -9.94 5.70 -21.60
C THR A 210 -10.03 7.21 -21.83
N ILE A 211 -9.35 8.03 -21.03
CA ILE A 211 -9.40 9.48 -21.16
C ILE A 211 -8.63 9.92 -22.39
N LYS A 212 -9.28 10.76 -23.22
CA LYS A 212 -8.76 11.30 -24.46
C LYS A 212 -8.53 12.79 -24.38
N MET A 213 -7.72 13.33 -25.29
CA MET A 213 -7.53 14.78 -25.41
C MET A 213 -8.83 15.56 -25.63
N LEU A 214 -9.83 14.93 -26.26
CA LEU A 214 -11.14 15.56 -26.42
C LEU A 214 -11.82 15.85 -25.06
N ASP A 215 -11.72 14.88 -24.11
CA ASP A 215 -12.26 15.03 -22.76
C ASP A 215 -11.54 16.15 -22.01
N ILE A 216 -10.20 16.21 -22.14
CA ILE A 216 -9.38 17.27 -21.54
C ILE A 216 -9.77 18.65 -22.08
N LYS A 217 -9.96 18.78 -23.40
CA LYS A 217 -10.38 20.03 -24.04
C LYS A 217 -11.77 20.45 -23.55
N PHE A 218 -12.72 19.52 -23.50
CA PHE A 218 -14.08 19.81 -22.99
C PHE A 218 -14.06 20.29 -21.54
N ILE A 219 -13.27 19.67 -20.69
CA ILE A 219 -13.13 20.04 -19.28
C ILE A 219 -12.53 21.44 -19.14
N LYS A 220 -11.47 21.74 -19.91
CA LYS A 220 -10.85 23.09 -19.94
C LYS A 220 -11.81 24.18 -20.42
N MET A 221 -12.61 23.91 -21.45
CA MET A 221 -13.62 24.86 -21.96
C MET A 221 -14.65 25.22 -20.88
N ASN A 222 -14.88 24.37 -19.91
CA ASN A 222 -15.77 24.58 -18.77
C ASN A 222 -15.03 25.14 -17.53
N ASN A 223 -13.79 25.61 -17.65
CA ASN A 223 -12.95 26.09 -16.55
C ASN A 223 -12.77 25.09 -15.41
N LYS A 224 -12.71 23.79 -15.73
CA LYS A 224 -12.50 22.69 -14.78
C LYS A 224 -11.14 22.05 -14.98
N VAL A 225 -10.71 21.30 -13.97
CA VAL A 225 -9.48 20.50 -14.01
C VAL A 225 -9.86 19.05 -13.71
N LEU A 226 -9.31 18.12 -14.47
CA LEU A 226 -9.51 16.71 -14.21
C LEU A 226 -8.49 16.23 -13.15
N ARG A 227 -8.97 15.50 -12.19
CA ARG A 227 -8.17 14.82 -11.15
C ARG A 227 -8.64 13.38 -11.01
N HIS A 228 -7.74 12.51 -10.62
CA HIS A 228 -8.05 11.13 -10.23
C HIS A 228 -8.00 11.06 -8.70
N LEU A 229 -9.16 11.12 -8.09
CA LEU A 229 -9.35 11.13 -6.64
C LEU A 229 -9.67 9.73 -6.13
#